data_2a2d0611b16acbf8651a37aebea84984
#
_entry.id   2a2d0611b16acbf8651a37aebea84984
#
_cell.length_a   1.000
_cell.length_b   1.000
_cell.length_c   1.000
_cell.angle_alpha   90.00
_cell.angle_beta   90.00
_cell.angle_gamma   90.00
#
_symmetry.space_group_name_H-M   'P 1'
#
loop_
_entity.id
_entity.type
_entity.pdbx_description
1 polymer ?
#
loop_
_entity_poly.entity_id
_entity_poly.type
_entity_poly.pdbx_seq_one_letter_code
_entity_poly.pdbx_strand_id
1 'polypeptide(L)'
;MAFIADIVTQLRRLESALNEALLRLQQAQDTEALHDLRVCLRRIRSLLRPLRGCPGATRLDRAAAELGKLTTPLRDLEVLIVELAHHRLDWQANVRQSDFQAR
;
A
#
# COMPACT_ATOMS: atom_id res chain seq x y z
N MET A 1 27.37 0.13 -18.33
CA MET A 1 27.40 1.10 -17.24
C MET A 1 26.80 0.48 -15.99
N ALA A 2 27.62 0.38 -14.95
CA ALA A 2 27.25 -0.30 -13.70
C ALA A 2 26.04 0.35 -13.03
N PHE A 3 25.96 1.70 -13.07
CA PHE A 3 24.88 2.45 -12.44
C PHE A 3 23.50 2.08 -13.01
N ILE A 4 23.38 2.04 -14.34
CA ILE A 4 22.13 1.70 -15.00
C ILE A 4 21.78 0.23 -14.77
N ALA A 5 22.77 -0.66 -14.85
CA ALA A 5 22.57 -2.08 -14.58
C ALA A 5 22.05 -2.32 -13.16
N ASP A 6 22.60 -1.60 -12.18
CA ASP A 6 22.15 -1.70 -10.79
C ASP A 6 20.70 -1.23 -10.63
N ILE A 7 20.34 -0.12 -11.26
CA ILE A 7 18.96 0.40 -11.23
C ILE A 7 18.01 -0.62 -11.84
N VAL A 8 18.34 -1.18 -13.00
CA VAL A 8 17.51 -2.18 -13.68
C VAL A 8 17.34 -3.42 -12.79
N THR A 9 18.42 -3.87 -12.15
CA THR A 9 18.36 -5.01 -11.25
C THR A 9 17.43 -4.74 -10.08
N GLN A 10 17.55 -3.57 -9.46
CA GLN A 10 16.68 -3.18 -8.35
C GLN A 10 15.22 -3.03 -8.78
N LEU A 11 14.97 -2.45 -9.97
CA LEU A 11 13.62 -2.33 -10.50
C LEU A 11 12.98 -3.69 -10.73
N ARG A 12 13.74 -4.66 -11.23
CA ARG A 12 13.23 -6.03 -11.43
C ARG A 12 12.88 -6.71 -10.12
N ARG A 13 13.69 -6.50 -9.08
CA ARG A 13 13.41 -7.01 -7.73
C ARG A 13 12.13 -6.39 -7.17
N LEU A 14 11.97 -5.08 -7.35
CA LEU A 14 10.76 -4.37 -6.91
C LEU A 14 9.54 -4.80 -7.72
N GLU A 15 9.69 -5.06 -9.01
CA GLU A 15 8.62 -5.61 -9.84
C GLU A 15 8.14 -6.96 -9.31
N SER A 16 9.06 -7.86 -8.98
CA SER A 16 8.73 -9.14 -8.39
C SER A 16 8.00 -8.99 -7.06
N ALA A 17 8.50 -8.10 -6.20
CA ALA A 17 7.87 -7.81 -4.92
C ALA A 17 6.47 -7.19 -5.10
N LEU A 18 6.32 -6.31 -6.10
CA LEU A 18 5.04 -5.69 -6.45
C LEU A 18 4.02 -6.74 -6.89
N ASN A 19 4.42 -7.65 -7.78
CA ASN A 19 3.56 -8.72 -8.28
C ASN A 19 3.15 -9.67 -7.14
N GLU A 20 4.06 -9.99 -6.23
CA GLU A 20 3.76 -10.80 -5.06
C GLU A 20 2.75 -10.09 -4.15
N ALA A 21 2.94 -8.80 -3.90
CA ALA A 21 2.02 -8.01 -3.09
C ALA A 21 0.64 -7.92 -3.73
N LEU A 22 0.58 -7.74 -5.05
CA LEU A 22 -0.68 -7.73 -5.80
C LEU A 22 -1.41 -9.07 -5.67
N LEU A 23 -0.69 -10.18 -5.78
CA LEU A 23 -1.27 -11.51 -5.65
C LEU A 23 -1.82 -11.72 -4.24
N ARG A 24 -1.07 -11.34 -3.22
CA ARG A 24 -1.50 -11.41 -1.83
C ARG A 24 -2.75 -10.56 -1.59
N LEU A 25 -2.79 -9.37 -2.19
CA LEU A 25 -3.95 -8.47 -2.07
C LEU A 25 -5.19 -9.08 -2.73
N GLN A 26 -5.03 -9.67 -3.92
CA GLN A 26 -6.14 -10.34 -4.62
C GLN A 26 -6.69 -11.53 -3.85
N GLN A 27 -5.83 -12.26 -3.16
CA GLN A 27 -6.22 -13.42 -2.37
C GLN A 27 -6.74 -13.04 -0.98
N ALA A 28 -6.65 -11.78 -0.60
CA ALA A 28 -7.07 -11.27 0.70
C ALA A 28 -6.49 -12.06 1.89
N GLN A 29 -5.27 -12.59 1.72
CA GLN A 29 -4.63 -13.44 2.72
C GLN A 29 -3.89 -12.67 3.81
N ASP A 30 -3.64 -11.36 3.58
CA ASP A 30 -2.63 -10.65 4.34
C ASP A 30 -2.99 -9.17 4.39
N THR A 31 -3.09 -8.64 5.61
CA THR A 31 -3.38 -7.21 5.83
C THR A 31 -2.20 -6.31 5.47
N GLU A 32 -0.99 -6.87 5.37
CA GLU A 32 0.22 -6.11 5.02
C GLU A 32 0.43 -5.98 3.51
N ALA A 33 -0.36 -6.69 2.70
CA ALA A 33 -0.18 -6.70 1.25
C ALA A 33 -0.31 -5.31 0.64
N LEU A 34 -1.30 -4.53 1.05
CA LEU A 34 -1.50 -3.18 0.56
C LEU A 34 -0.35 -2.27 0.96
N HIS A 35 0.13 -2.39 2.19
CA HIS A 35 1.27 -1.62 2.67
C HIS A 35 2.51 -1.95 1.85
N ASP A 36 2.79 -3.23 1.63
CA ASP A 36 3.95 -3.67 0.84
C ASP A 36 3.86 -3.17 -0.60
N LEU A 37 2.66 -3.21 -1.20
CA LEU A 37 2.41 -2.67 -2.53
C LEU A 37 2.79 -1.19 -2.60
N ARG A 38 2.32 -0.39 -1.66
CA ARG A 38 2.57 1.05 -1.63
C ARG A 38 4.05 1.36 -1.39
N VAL A 39 4.72 0.58 -0.54
CA VAL A 39 6.16 0.72 -0.31
C VAL A 39 6.95 0.42 -1.59
N CYS A 40 6.58 -0.65 -2.33
CA CYS A 40 7.21 -0.98 -3.61
C CYS A 40 7.04 0.14 -4.63
N LEU A 41 5.84 0.72 -4.74
CA LEU A 41 5.59 1.83 -5.66
C LEU A 41 6.44 3.05 -5.32
N ARG A 42 6.55 3.37 -4.04
CA ARG A 42 7.38 4.49 -3.57
C ARG A 42 8.84 4.27 -3.91
N ARG A 43 9.35 3.06 -3.69
CA ARG A 43 10.75 2.72 -4.00
C ARG A 43 11.03 2.76 -5.50
N ILE A 44 10.10 2.27 -6.32
CA ILE A 44 10.22 2.36 -7.78
C ILE A 44 10.34 3.81 -8.22
N ARG A 45 9.47 4.68 -7.71
CA ARG A 45 9.52 6.11 -8.06
C ARG A 45 10.82 6.76 -7.61
N SER A 46 11.33 6.40 -6.44
CA SER A 46 12.61 6.91 -5.94
C SER A 46 13.78 6.50 -6.83
N LEU A 47 13.79 5.26 -7.32
CA LEU A 47 14.82 4.77 -8.23
C LEU A 47 14.78 5.46 -9.58
N LEU A 48 13.58 5.84 -10.04
CA LEU A 48 13.40 6.49 -11.34
C LEU A 48 13.71 7.99 -11.31
N ARG A 49 13.77 8.58 -10.13
CA ARG A 49 13.98 10.02 -9.99
C ARG A 49 15.26 10.52 -10.66
N PRO A 50 16.43 9.86 -10.52
CA PRO A 50 17.64 10.28 -11.21
C PRO A 50 17.58 10.16 -12.72
N LEU A 51 16.63 9.38 -13.25
CA LEU A 51 16.45 9.14 -14.67
C LEU A 51 15.39 10.04 -15.30
N ARG A 52 15.04 11.11 -14.62
CA ARG A 52 14.09 12.11 -15.13
C ARG A 52 14.56 12.65 -16.46
N GLY A 53 13.65 12.71 -17.44
CA GLY A 53 13.99 13.13 -18.80
C GLY A 53 14.19 11.96 -19.75
N CYS A 54 14.41 10.75 -19.26
CA CYS A 54 14.40 9.57 -20.10
C CYS A 54 12.94 9.14 -20.32
N PRO A 55 12.49 9.00 -21.58
CA PRO A 55 11.05 8.75 -21.87
C PRO A 55 10.51 7.51 -21.18
N GLY A 56 11.28 6.43 -21.12
CA GLY A 56 10.86 5.20 -20.45
C GLY A 56 10.70 5.37 -18.95
N ALA A 57 11.63 6.08 -18.31
CA ALA A 57 11.58 6.33 -16.87
C ALA A 57 10.40 7.22 -16.49
N THR A 58 10.13 8.25 -17.28
CA THR A 58 8.99 9.15 -17.06
C THR A 58 7.67 8.38 -17.15
N ARG A 59 7.55 7.52 -18.15
CA ARG A 59 6.34 6.71 -18.36
C ARG A 59 6.11 5.77 -17.19
N LEU A 60 7.17 5.09 -16.74
CA LEU A 60 7.08 4.15 -15.61
C LEU A 60 6.77 4.88 -14.30
N ASP A 61 7.38 6.03 -14.06
CA ASP A 61 7.10 6.85 -12.88
C ASP A 61 5.63 7.29 -12.85
N ARG A 62 5.11 7.70 -13.98
CA ARG A 62 3.70 8.10 -14.11
C ARG A 62 2.77 6.93 -13.82
N ALA A 63 3.08 5.76 -14.37
CA ALA A 63 2.29 4.55 -14.13
C ALA A 63 2.30 4.17 -12.64
N ALA A 64 3.46 4.25 -11.99
CA ALA A 64 3.57 3.97 -10.57
C ALA A 64 2.77 4.98 -9.72
N ALA A 65 2.80 6.26 -10.09
CA ALA A 65 2.02 7.30 -9.42
C ALA A 65 0.51 7.04 -9.55
N GLU A 66 0.05 6.67 -10.73
CA GLU A 66 -1.37 6.38 -10.96
C GLU A 66 -1.81 5.15 -10.19
N LEU A 67 -1.00 4.10 -10.16
CA LEU A 67 -1.30 2.91 -9.37
C LEU A 67 -1.36 3.26 -7.88
N GLY A 68 -0.46 4.11 -7.41
CA GLY A 68 -0.51 4.61 -6.03
C GLY A 68 -1.82 5.33 -5.72
N LYS A 69 -2.30 6.18 -6.64
CA LYS A 69 -3.58 6.88 -6.48
C LYS A 69 -4.75 5.90 -6.42
N LEU A 70 -4.73 4.84 -7.23
CA LEU A 70 -5.77 3.83 -7.22
C LEU A 70 -5.83 3.07 -5.90
N THR A 71 -4.70 2.92 -5.21
CA THR A 71 -4.64 2.23 -3.91
C THR A 71 -5.00 3.12 -2.73
N THR A 72 -5.06 4.43 -2.91
CA THR A 72 -5.39 5.37 -1.84
C THR A 72 -6.77 5.11 -1.23
N PRO A 73 -7.85 4.92 -2.01
CA PRO A 73 -9.15 4.59 -1.44
C PRO A 73 -9.14 3.28 -0.64
N LEU A 74 -8.37 2.29 -1.09
CA LEU A 74 -8.25 1.02 -0.37
C LEU A 74 -7.57 1.21 0.98
N ARG A 75 -6.52 2.02 1.04
CA ARG A 75 -5.85 2.35 2.30
C ARG A 75 -6.78 3.09 3.23
N ASP A 76 -7.50 4.08 2.70
CA ASP A 76 -8.45 4.86 3.49
C ASP A 76 -9.54 3.97 4.05
N LEU A 77 -10.00 3.00 3.26
CA LEU A 77 -11.00 2.03 3.70
C LEU A 77 -10.45 1.12 4.80
N GLU A 78 -9.20 0.65 4.68
CA GLU A 78 -8.57 -0.16 5.74
C GLU A 78 -8.46 0.61 7.06
N VAL A 79 -8.02 1.87 6.99
CA VAL A 79 -7.95 2.74 8.17
C VAL A 79 -9.33 2.91 8.80
N LEU A 80 -10.35 3.15 7.96
CA LEU A 80 -11.72 3.30 8.42
C LEU A 80 -12.24 2.03 9.10
N ILE A 81 -11.95 0.86 8.53
CA ILE A 81 -12.35 -0.42 9.12
C ILE A 81 -11.73 -0.59 10.50
N VAL A 82 -10.45 -0.27 10.65
CA VAL A 82 -9.76 -0.35 11.94
C VAL A 82 -10.40 0.61 12.94
N GLU A 83 -10.69 1.84 12.55
CA GLU A 83 -11.33 2.83 13.40
C GLU A 83 -12.74 2.38 13.81
N LEU A 84 -13.51 1.86 12.87
CA LEU A 84 -14.86 1.35 13.17
C LEU A 84 -14.80 0.17 14.13
N ALA A 85 -13.81 -0.71 14.00
CA ALA A 85 -13.64 -1.82 14.94
C ALA A 85 -13.36 -1.31 16.35
N HIS A 86 -12.52 -0.28 16.50
CA HIS A 86 -12.27 0.36 17.78
C HIS A 86 -13.54 0.98 18.37
N HIS A 87 -14.25 1.76 17.56
CA HIS A 87 -15.51 2.38 18.00
C HIS A 87 -16.56 1.34 18.36
N ARG A 88 -16.64 0.26 17.62
CA ARG A 88 -17.57 -0.83 17.92
C ARG A 88 -17.27 -1.46 19.27
N LEU A 89 -16.00 -1.69 19.57
CA LEU A 89 -15.60 -2.23 20.86
C LEU A 89 -15.92 -1.27 22.00
N ASP A 90 -15.64 0.01 21.83
CA ASP A 90 -15.96 1.04 22.81
C ASP A 90 -17.47 1.15 23.03
N TRP A 91 -18.23 1.13 21.96
CA TRP A 91 -19.68 1.18 22.03
C TRP A 91 -20.25 -0.02 22.77
N GLN A 92 -19.76 -1.22 22.49
CA GLN A 92 -20.19 -2.45 23.19
C GLN A 92 -19.85 -2.39 24.68
N ALA A 93 -18.68 -1.89 25.02
CA ALA A 93 -18.28 -1.72 26.41
C ALA A 93 -19.21 -0.74 27.14
N ASN A 94 -19.53 0.39 26.51
CA ASN A 94 -20.45 1.40 27.05
C ASN A 94 -21.87 0.85 27.21
N VAL A 95 -22.37 0.11 26.24
CA VAL A 95 -23.71 -0.51 26.30
C VAL A 95 -23.77 -1.51 27.46
N ARG A 96 -22.77 -2.37 27.60
CA ARG A 96 -22.71 -3.32 28.70
C ARG A 96 -22.69 -2.62 30.06
N GLN A 97 -21.92 -1.54 30.16
CA GLN A 97 -21.82 -0.77 31.39
C GLN A 97 -23.16 -0.09 31.73
N SER A 98 -23.86 0.46 30.72
CA SER A 98 -25.17 1.05 30.89
C SER A 98 -26.21 0.01 31.32
N ASP A 99 -26.21 -1.16 30.71
CA ASP A 99 -27.11 -2.26 31.08
C ASP A 99 -26.87 -2.70 32.53
N PHE A 100 -25.61 -2.77 32.93
CA PHE A 100 -25.24 -3.15 34.27
C PHE A 100 -25.70 -2.10 35.32
N GLN A 101 -25.60 -0.83 34.95
CA GLN A 101 -26.04 0.27 35.84
C GLN A 101 -27.55 0.40 35.94
N ALA A 102 -28.29 0.01 34.89
CA ALA A 102 -29.73 0.06 34.87
C ALA A 102 -30.41 -1.02 35.69
N ARG A 103 -29.67 -2.02 36.10
CA ARG A 103 -30.15 -3.08 37.00
C ARG A 103 -29.79 -2.79 38.43
#